data_7c03c3c9157b11b8e25397591ee4b50c
#
_entry.id   7c03c3c9157b11b8e25397591ee4b50c
#
_cell.length_a   1.000
_cell.length_b   1.000
_cell.length_c   1.000
_cell.angle_alpha   90.00
_cell.angle_beta   90.00
_cell.angle_gamma   90.00
#
_symmetry.space_group_name_H-M   'P 1'
#
loop_
_entity.id
_entity.type
_entity.pdbx_description
1 polymer ?
#
loop_
_entity_poly.entity_id
_entity_poly.type
_entity_poly.pdbx_seq_one_letter_code
_entity_poly.pdbx_strand_id
1 'polypeptide(L)'
;MNRRGLILAYLVADWLSAAASWTLLFVYRKVMFEQSTWSDWPSCFDDQRYSLGLAIIPVFWWGMHALAGMYLKPLKRHRILEIGQVTWTTLLGVMVLFFALLLDDAIVSYKQYYASLSVLLVGHWTFTLFGRLVITTRTVKKIHSGEWSFPTLVIGGNERAVKTIEEINGLRKHPGYAFKGFIQANGADTSLDQFMPNLGKVDRLEAVIQSHEIEEVIIA
;
A
#
# COMPACT_ATOMS: atom_id res chain seq x y z
N MET A 1 10.06 4.92 13.96
CA MET A 1 9.37 4.20 12.85
C MET A 1 9.92 4.67 11.51
N ASN A 2 10.30 3.78 10.58
CA ASN A 2 10.89 4.21 9.30
C ASN A 2 9.85 4.16 8.17
N ARG A 3 9.02 5.23 8.06
CA ARG A 3 8.01 5.38 7.00
C ARG A 3 8.63 5.29 5.59
N ARG A 4 9.82 5.87 5.40
CA ARG A 4 10.53 5.83 4.11
C ARG A 4 10.93 4.41 3.72
N GLY A 5 11.42 3.62 4.69
CA GLY A 5 11.77 2.22 4.46
C GLY A 5 10.56 1.36 4.08
N LEU A 6 9.38 1.64 4.65
CA LEU A 6 8.17 0.94 4.29
C LEU A 6 7.70 1.28 2.88
N ILE A 7 7.73 2.56 2.48
CA ILE A 7 7.41 2.98 1.11
C ILE A 7 8.38 2.31 0.12
N LEU A 8 9.68 2.29 0.44
CA LEU A 8 10.69 1.62 -0.41
C LEU A 8 10.39 0.13 -0.56
N ALA A 9 9.99 -0.55 0.53
CA ALA A 9 9.61 -1.97 0.47
C ALA A 9 8.43 -2.22 -0.49
N TYR A 10 7.40 -1.35 -0.47
CA TYR A 10 6.30 -1.41 -1.44
C TYR A 10 6.77 -1.15 -2.86
N LEU A 11 7.61 -0.13 -3.09
CA LEU A 11 8.14 0.17 -4.42
C LEU A 11 8.94 -1.00 -5.00
N VAL A 12 9.79 -1.64 -4.19
CA VAL A 12 10.56 -2.81 -4.61
C VAL A 12 9.65 -4.00 -4.88
N ALA A 13 8.66 -4.27 -4.02
CA ALA A 13 7.70 -5.36 -4.23
C ALA A 13 6.89 -5.16 -5.52
N ASP A 14 6.43 -3.94 -5.78
CA ASP A 14 5.68 -3.62 -6.99
C ASP A 14 6.54 -3.75 -8.25
N TRP A 15 7.81 -3.32 -8.19
CA TRP A 15 8.74 -3.49 -9.29
C TRP A 15 8.98 -4.97 -9.61
N LEU A 16 9.25 -5.79 -8.59
CA LEU A 16 9.44 -7.24 -8.75
C LEU A 16 8.17 -7.92 -9.29
N SER A 17 7.00 -7.53 -8.81
CA SER A 17 5.73 -8.05 -9.29
C SER A 17 5.47 -7.69 -10.76
N ALA A 18 5.77 -6.46 -11.14
CA ALA A 18 5.65 -6.00 -12.52
C ALA A 18 6.63 -6.72 -13.45
N ALA A 19 7.90 -6.86 -13.03
CA ALA A 19 8.91 -7.59 -13.76
C ALA A 19 8.55 -9.06 -13.93
N ALA A 20 8.06 -9.73 -12.87
CA ALA A 20 7.63 -11.13 -12.92
C ALA A 20 6.42 -11.32 -13.84
N SER A 21 5.42 -10.42 -13.78
CA SER A 21 4.23 -10.50 -14.64
C SER A 21 4.57 -10.25 -16.11
N TRP A 22 5.49 -9.31 -16.40
CA TRP A 22 5.99 -9.08 -17.74
C TRP A 22 6.73 -10.30 -18.28
N THR A 23 7.63 -10.87 -17.49
CA THR A 23 8.36 -12.09 -17.85
C THR A 23 7.39 -13.24 -18.14
N LEU A 24 6.40 -13.45 -17.26
CA LEU A 24 5.39 -14.49 -17.46
C LEU A 24 4.63 -14.31 -18.77
N LEU A 25 4.18 -13.08 -19.06
CA LEU A 25 3.47 -12.76 -20.31
C LEU A 25 4.37 -13.01 -21.52
N PHE A 26 5.62 -12.55 -21.48
CA PHE A 26 6.55 -12.66 -22.59
C PHE A 26 6.90 -14.12 -22.91
N VAL A 27 7.23 -14.92 -21.90
CA VAL A 27 7.49 -16.35 -22.04
C VAL A 27 6.25 -17.08 -22.54
N TYR A 28 5.07 -16.78 -21.97
CA TYR A 28 3.80 -17.35 -22.41
C TYR A 28 3.56 -17.11 -23.91
N ARG A 29 3.73 -15.87 -24.38
CA ARG A 29 3.54 -15.51 -25.79
C ARG A 29 4.54 -16.23 -26.71
N LYS A 30 5.80 -16.29 -26.30
CA LYS A 30 6.86 -16.97 -27.06
C LYS A 30 6.58 -18.46 -27.23
N VAL A 31 6.17 -19.13 -26.17
CA VAL A 31 5.84 -20.56 -26.20
C VAL A 31 4.57 -20.85 -26.99
N MET A 32 3.51 -20.07 -26.78
CA MET A 32 2.19 -20.37 -27.36
C MET A 32 2.01 -19.86 -28.78
N PHE A 33 2.72 -18.82 -29.19
CA PHE A 33 2.52 -18.18 -30.50
C PHE A 33 3.68 -18.35 -31.45
N GLU A 34 4.92 -18.47 -30.94
CA GLU A 34 6.14 -18.68 -31.74
C GLU A 34 6.60 -20.12 -31.78
N GLN A 35 5.81 -21.07 -31.24
CA GLN A 35 6.09 -22.50 -31.20
C GLN A 35 7.42 -22.87 -30.52
N SER A 36 7.93 -22.02 -29.63
CA SER A 36 9.11 -22.36 -28.82
C SER A 36 8.73 -23.31 -27.68
N THR A 37 9.73 -23.98 -27.13
CA THR A 37 9.55 -24.88 -25.97
C THR A 37 9.69 -24.12 -24.66
N TRP A 38 9.07 -24.62 -23.59
CA TRP A 38 9.25 -24.01 -22.24
C TRP A 38 10.72 -24.01 -21.78
N SER A 39 11.55 -24.93 -22.30
CA SER A 39 13.00 -24.96 -22.04
C SER A 39 13.76 -23.78 -22.65
N ASP A 40 13.20 -23.13 -23.65
CA ASP A 40 13.85 -22.04 -24.37
C ASP A 40 13.64 -20.67 -23.73
N TRP A 41 13.03 -20.63 -22.54
CA TRP A 41 12.78 -19.37 -21.79
C TRP A 41 14.04 -18.50 -21.61
N PRO A 42 15.28 -19.03 -21.48
CA PRO A 42 16.46 -18.17 -21.36
C PRO A 42 16.71 -17.32 -22.61
N SER A 43 16.30 -17.77 -23.80
CA SER A 43 16.44 -16.98 -25.03
C SER A 43 15.58 -15.70 -25.05
N CYS A 44 14.63 -15.57 -24.11
CA CYS A 44 13.87 -14.35 -23.96
C CYS A 44 14.75 -13.16 -23.51
N PHE A 45 15.84 -13.42 -22.77
CA PHE A 45 16.75 -12.37 -22.30
C PHE A 45 17.55 -11.71 -23.41
N ASP A 46 17.73 -12.38 -24.55
CA ASP A 46 18.43 -11.86 -25.71
C ASP A 46 17.50 -10.97 -26.58
N ASP A 47 16.20 -10.97 -26.30
CA ASP A 47 15.23 -10.19 -27.06
C ASP A 47 15.18 -8.75 -26.57
N GLN A 48 15.43 -7.81 -27.48
CA GLN A 48 15.39 -6.37 -27.17
C GLN A 48 14.01 -5.92 -26.69
N ARG A 49 12.93 -6.51 -27.18
CA ARG A 49 11.55 -6.18 -26.76
C ARG A 49 11.30 -6.58 -25.32
N TYR A 50 11.86 -7.74 -24.90
CA TYR A 50 11.80 -8.17 -23.51
C TYR A 50 12.50 -7.18 -22.59
N SER A 51 13.72 -6.79 -22.92
CA SER A 51 14.54 -5.88 -22.12
C SER A 51 13.92 -4.48 -22.01
N LEU A 52 13.36 -3.95 -23.11
CA LEU A 52 12.61 -2.68 -23.11
C LEU A 52 11.36 -2.76 -22.22
N GLY A 53 10.59 -3.84 -22.34
CA GLY A 53 9.42 -4.03 -21.51
C GLY A 53 9.78 -4.16 -20.03
N LEU A 54 10.87 -4.85 -19.69
CA LEU A 54 11.36 -4.97 -18.32
C LEU A 54 11.77 -3.60 -17.71
N ALA A 55 12.19 -2.65 -18.53
CA ALA A 55 12.48 -1.29 -18.09
C ALA A 55 11.22 -0.41 -17.96
N ILE A 56 10.30 -0.51 -18.92
CA ILE A 56 9.13 0.40 -19.03
C ILE A 56 7.96 -0.05 -18.15
N ILE A 57 7.64 -1.35 -18.15
CA ILE A 57 6.44 -1.87 -17.48
C ILE A 57 6.45 -1.66 -15.95
N PRO A 58 7.57 -1.85 -15.22
CA PRO A 58 7.60 -1.53 -13.81
C PRO A 58 7.40 -0.04 -13.51
N VAL A 59 7.94 0.83 -14.34
CA VAL A 59 7.75 2.30 -14.20
C VAL A 59 6.30 2.69 -14.43
N PHE A 60 5.65 2.11 -15.44
CA PHE A 60 4.23 2.28 -15.68
C PHE A 60 3.39 1.88 -14.46
N TRP A 61 3.65 0.71 -13.86
CA TRP A 61 2.93 0.24 -12.68
C TRP A 61 3.18 1.10 -11.44
N TRP A 62 4.40 1.61 -11.26
CA TRP A 62 4.66 2.60 -10.21
C TRP A 62 3.81 3.85 -10.39
N GLY A 63 3.68 4.35 -11.62
CA GLY A 63 2.80 5.46 -11.94
C GLY A 63 1.34 5.16 -11.60
N MET A 64 0.82 4.01 -12.03
CA MET A 64 -0.56 3.58 -11.74
C MET A 64 -0.83 3.46 -10.24
N HIS A 65 0.08 2.85 -9.49
CA HIS A 65 -0.06 2.72 -8.03
C HIS A 65 0.08 4.07 -7.31
N ALA A 66 0.93 4.98 -7.81
CA ALA A 66 1.06 6.33 -7.26
C ALA A 66 -0.20 7.16 -7.49
N LEU A 67 -0.76 7.13 -8.71
CA LEU A 67 -2.03 7.79 -9.04
C LEU A 67 -3.20 7.27 -8.20
N ALA A 68 -3.23 5.96 -7.92
CA ALA A 68 -4.21 5.36 -7.01
C ALA A 68 -3.96 5.69 -5.51
N GLY A 69 -2.95 6.50 -5.19
CA GLY A 69 -2.60 6.85 -3.81
C GLY A 69 -2.07 5.69 -2.97
N MET A 70 -1.58 4.63 -3.61
CA MET A 70 -1.18 3.40 -2.90
C MET A 70 0.09 3.55 -2.07
N TYR A 71 0.85 4.62 -2.22
CA TYR A 71 2.02 4.95 -1.40
C TYR A 71 1.73 6.00 -0.32
N LEU A 72 0.49 6.54 -0.29
CA LEU A 72 0.04 7.45 0.75
C LEU A 72 -0.34 6.66 2.01
N LYS A 73 0.05 7.15 3.17
CA LYS A 73 -0.30 6.58 4.49
C LYS A 73 -0.10 5.04 4.58
N PRO A 74 1.11 4.51 4.31
CA PRO A 74 1.36 3.07 4.21
C PRO A 74 1.12 2.31 5.54
N LEU A 75 1.15 3.02 6.66
CA LEU A 75 0.97 2.46 8.01
C LEU A 75 -0.50 2.24 8.39
N LYS A 76 -1.43 2.94 7.72
CA LYS A 76 -2.88 2.82 7.97
C LYS A 76 -3.58 1.84 7.02
N ARG A 77 -2.81 1.00 6.34
CA ARG A 77 -3.36 0.07 5.37
C ARG A 77 -3.88 -1.20 6.03
N HIS A 78 -5.06 -1.63 5.58
CA HIS A 78 -5.70 -2.88 5.95
C HIS A 78 -5.71 -3.84 4.77
N ARG A 79 -5.70 -5.14 5.04
CA ARG A 79 -5.68 -6.19 4.00
C ARG A 79 -6.82 -6.05 2.99
N ILE A 80 -8.03 -5.75 3.46
CA ILE A 80 -9.21 -5.59 2.59
C ILE A 80 -9.05 -4.40 1.65
N LEU A 81 -8.51 -3.29 2.15
CA LEU A 81 -8.24 -2.11 1.34
C LEU A 81 -7.18 -2.40 0.26
N GLU A 82 -6.11 -3.15 0.62
CA GLU A 82 -5.09 -3.58 -0.35
C GLU A 82 -5.69 -4.42 -1.47
N ILE A 83 -6.51 -5.43 -1.12
CA ILE A 83 -7.17 -6.28 -2.12
C ILE A 83 -8.00 -5.44 -3.09
N GLY A 84 -8.85 -4.56 -2.57
CA GLY A 84 -9.70 -3.70 -3.41
C GLY A 84 -8.91 -2.77 -4.33
N GLN A 85 -7.89 -2.09 -3.78
CA GLN A 85 -7.07 -1.16 -4.56
C GLN A 85 -6.21 -1.88 -5.60
N VAL A 86 -5.57 -3.00 -5.25
CA VAL A 86 -4.80 -3.80 -6.21
C VAL A 86 -5.70 -4.31 -7.32
N THR A 87 -6.88 -4.82 -7.00
CA THR A 87 -7.82 -5.33 -8.01
C THR A 87 -8.21 -4.22 -8.99
N TRP A 88 -8.63 -3.07 -8.48
CA TRP A 88 -9.07 -1.97 -9.33
C TRP A 88 -7.93 -1.37 -10.18
N THR A 89 -6.77 -1.14 -9.58
CA THR A 89 -5.60 -0.63 -10.32
C THR A 89 -5.09 -1.61 -11.36
N THR A 90 -5.11 -2.92 -11.05
CA THR A 90 -4.72 -3.94 -12.03
C THR A 90 -5.68 -3.98 -13.22
N LEU A 91 -6.99 -3.94 -12.99
CA LEU A 91 -7.98 -3.89 -14.07
C LEU A 91 -7.75 -2.71 -14.99
N LEU A 92 -7.61 -1.50 -14.43
CA LEU A 92 -7.37 -0.30 -15.22
C LEU A 92 -6.02 -0.32 -15.93
N GLY A 93 -4.95 -0.71 -15.23
CA GLY A 93 -3.61 -0.74 -15.81
C GLY A 93 -3.45 -1.77 -16.92
N VAL A 94 -4.05 -2.97 -16.76
CA VAL A 94 -4.06 -3.99 -17.80
C VAL A 94 -4.86 -3.53 -19.02
N MET A 95 -5.98 -2.82 -18.81
CA MET A 95 -6.74 -2.24 -19.92
C MET A 95 -5.90 -1.22 -20.69
N VAL A 96 -5.17 -0.33 -20.02
CA VAL A 96 -4.27 0.63 -20.68
C VAL A 96 -3.16 -0.08 -21.45
N LEU A 97 -2.51 -1.07 -20.81
CA LEU A 97 -1.44 -1.85 -21.47
C LEU A 97 -1.96 -2.67 -22.64
N PHE A 98 -3.18 -3.19 -22.56
CA PHE A 98 -3.81 -3.89 -23.67
C PHE A 98 -3.91 -2.98 -24.91
N PHE A 99 -4.42 -1.77 -24.75
CA PHE A 99 -4.52 -0.83 -25.86
C PHE A 99 -3.14 -0.33 -26.34
N ALA A 100 -2.18 -0.16 -25.45
CA ALA A 100 -0.87 0.36 -25.81
C ALA A 100 0.07 -0.66 -26.46
N LEU A 101 0.00 -1.94 -26.06
CA LEU A 101 1.00 -2.96 -26.43
C LEU A 101 0.42 -4.10 -27.27
N LEU A 102 -0.86 -4.44 -27.12
CA LEU A 102 -1.43 -5.63 -27.72
C LEU A 102 -2.23 -5.36 -28.98
N LEU A 103 -2.75 -4.15 -29.17
CA LEU A 103 -3.53 -3.81 -30.38
C LEU A 103 -2.65 -3.64 -31.62
N ASP A 104 -1.39 -3.27 -31.45
CA ASP A 104 -0.46 -2.99 -32.58
C ASP A 104 0.32 -4.24 -33.01
N ASP A 105 0.06 -5.39 -32.41
CA ASP A 105 0.72 -6.63 -32.71
C ASP A 105 0.00 -7.40 -33.83
N ALA A 106 0.73 -7.97 -34.78
CA ALA A 106 0.22 -8.84 -35.83
C ALA A 106 -0.27 -10.18 -35.27
N ILE A 107 -1.35 -10.14 -34.49
CA ILE A 107 -1.96 -11.33 -33.90
C ILE A 107 -3.04 -11.86 -34.83
N VAL A 108 -2.93 -13.13 -35.18
CA VAL A 108 -3.78 -13.80 -36.18
C VAL A 108 -5.15 -14.14 -35.65
N SER A 109 -5.37 -14.14 -34.30
CA SER A 109 -6.63 -14.57 -33.70
C SER A 109 -7.00 -13.79 -32.44
N TYR A 110 -8.29 -13.39 -32.34
CA TYR A 110 -8.85 -12.75 -31.15
C TYR A 110 -8.66 -13.60 -29.86
N LYS A 111 -8.60 -14.92 -29.96
CA LYS A 111 -8.36 -15.82 -28.82
C LYS A 111 -6.99 -15.59 -28.19
N GLN A 112 -5.98 -15.24 -28.99
CA GLN A 112 -4.63 -14.94 -28.50
C GLN A 112 -4.60 -13.63 -27.71
N TYR A 113 -5.42 -12.64 -28.10
CA TYR A 113 -5.59 -11.40 -27.33
C TYR A 113 -6.18 -11.66 -25.95
N TYR A 114 -7.30 -12.40 -25.88
CA TYR A 114 -7.92 -12.70 -24.58
C TYR A 114 -7.02 -13.54 -23.69
N ALA A 115 -6.29 -14.50 -24.25
CA ALA A 115 -5.35 -15.32 -23.50
C ALA A 115 -4.20 -14.46 -22.93
N SER A 116 -3.57 -13.61 -23.73
CA SER A 116 -2.51 -12.69 -23.29
C SER A 116 -2.99 -11.72 -22.22
N LEU A 117 -4.19 -11.12 -22.44
CA LEU A 117 -4.85 -10.25 -21.47
C LEU A 117 -5.08 -10.95 -20.14
N SER A 118 -5.58 -12.19 -20.19
CA SER A 118 -5.86 -12.99 -18.98
C SER A 118 -4.58 -13.33 -18.23
N VAL A 119 -3.52 -13.73 -18.93
CA VAL A 119 -2.22 -14.02 -18.31
C VAL A 119 -1.63 -12.78 -17.65
N LEU A 120 -1.68 -11.63 -18.31
CA LEU A 120 -1.21 -10.37 -17.74
C LEU A 120 -2.04 -9.96 -16.53
N LEU A 121 -3.36 -10.02 -16.63
CA LEU A 121 -4.29 -9.65 -15.56
C LEU A 121 -4.08 -10.51 -14.32
N VAL A 122 -4.17 -11.83 -14.48
CA VAL A 122 -4.08 -12.78 -13.36
C VAL A 122 -2.66 -12.79 -12.79
N GLY A 123 -1.65 -12.78 -13.65
CA GLY A 123 -0.25 -12.78 -13.23
C GLY A 123 0.09 -11.53 -12.42
N HIS A 124 -0.18 -10.34 -12.96
CA HIS A 124 0.11 -9.09 -12.27
C HIS A 124 -0.69 -8.94 -10.97
N TRP A 125 -1.99 -9.25 -11.00
CA TRP A 125 -2.84 -9.22 -9.81
C TRP A 125 -2.30 -10.13 -8.71
N THR A 126 -1.94 -11.37 -9.05
CA THR A 126 -1.45 -12.36 -8.09
C THR A 126 -0.12 -11.93 -7.46
N PHE A 127 0.87 -11.56 -8.30
CA PHE A 127 2.20 -11.18 -7.80
C PHE A 127 2.15 -9.90 -6.96
N THR A 128 1.41 -8.88 -7.43
CA THR A 128 1.28 -7.61 -6.72
C THR A 128 0.54 -7.79 -5.40
N LEU A 129 -0.59 -8.52 -5.42
CA LEU A 129 -1.36 -8.78 -4.21
C LEU A 129 -0.55 -9.57 -3.19
N PHE A 130 0.16 -10.61 -3.61
CA PHE A 130 1.02 -11.40 -2.74
C PHE A 130 2.10 -10.54 -2.08
N GLY A 131 2.88 -9.80 -2.86
CA GLY A 131 3.95 -8.94 -2.35
C GLY A 131 3.43 -7.91 -1.34
N ARG A 132 2.35 -7.22 -1.68
CA ARG A 132 1.74 -6.21 -0.83
C ARG A 132 1.11 -6.78 0.43
N LEU A 133 0.39 -7.91 0.34
CA LEU A 133 -0.21 -8.55 1.52
C LEU A 133 0.85 -9.04 2.53
N VAL A 134 2.01 -9.50 2.05
CA VAL A 134 3.12 -9.86 2.94
C VAL A 134 3.60 -8.64 3.72
N ILE A 135 3.83 -7.51 3.05
CA ILE A 135 4.28 -6.26 3.69
C ILE A 135 3.21 -5.74 4.66
N THR A 136 1.96 -5.60 4.21
CA THR A 136 0.84 -5.12 5.02
C THR A 136 0.62 -6.00 6.25
N THR A 137 0.70 -7.33 6.09
CA THR A 137 0.52 -8.26 7.22
C THR A 137 1.63 -8.11 8.26
N ARG A 138 2.89 -7.96 7.81
CA ARG A 138 4.02 -7.72 8.73
C ARG A 138 3.88 -6.38 9.45
N THR A 139 3.49 -5.34 8.73
CA THR A 139 3.26 -4.00 9.28
C THR A 139 2.15 -4.02 10.34
N VAL A 140 1.00 -4.60 10.02
CA VAL A 140 -0.13 -4.73 10.97
C VAL A 140 0.25 -5.55 12.20
N LYS A 141 1.04 -6.63 12.05
CA LYS A 141 1.54 -7.39 13.20
C LYS A 141 2.41 -6.55 14.12
N LYS A 142 3.31 -5.72 13.58
CA LYS A 142 4.18 -4.83 14.36
C LYS A 142 3.40 -3.72 15.08
N ILE A 143 2.32 -3.22 14.49
CA ILE A 143 1.41 -2.28 15.15
C ILE A 143 0.66 -2.98 16.29
N HIS A 144 0.11 -4.16 16.04
CA HIS A 144 -0.65 -4.91 17.04
C HIS A 144 0.21 -5.44 18.20
N SER A 145 1.52 -5.62 17.99
CA SER A 145 2.46 -5.97 19.07
C SER A 145 2.94 -4.76 19.87
N GLY A 146 2.56 -3.54 19.49
CA GLY A 146 3.04 -2.31 20.12
C GLY A 146 4.46 -1.89 19.73
N GLU A 147 5.15 -2.66 18.83
CA GLU A 147 6.49 -2.29 18.34
C GLU A 147 6.46 -0.98 17.54
N TRP A 148 5.37 -0.77 16.82
CA TRP A 148 5.11 0.45 16.05
C TRP A 148 3.86 1.15 16.56
N SER A 149 4.00 2.44 16.84
CA SER A 149 2.91 3.28 17.34
C SER A 149 2.96 4.67 16.72
N PHE A 150 1.81 5.33 16.71
CA PHE A 150 1.61 6.69 16.20
C PHE A 150 1.54 7.67 17.36
N PRO A 151 2.39 8.71 17.42
CA PRO A 151 2.22 9.79 18.38
C PRO A 151 0.83 10.39 18.23
N THR A 152 0.02 10.23 19.27
CA THR A 152 -1.42 10.58 19.26
C THR A 152 -1.71 11.65 20.29
N LEU A 153 -2.46 12.67 19.85
CA LEU A 153 -2.97 13.75 20.70
C LEU A 153 -4.48 13.57 20.89
N VAL A 154 -4.95 13.81 22.09
CA VAL A 154 -6.38 13.86 22.38
C VAL A 154 -6.84 15.31 22.49
N ILE A 155 -7.91 15.67 21.79
CA ILE A 155 -8.58 16.96 21.94
C ILE A 155 -9.85 16.75 22.77
N GLY A 156 -9.91 17.38 23.92
CA GLY A 156 -10.94 17.22 24.94
C GLY A 156 -10.37 16.56 26.19
N GLY A 157 -10.83 16.96 27.37
CA GLY A 157 -10.40 16.45 28.67
C GLY A 157 -11.54 15.93 29.52
N ASN A 158 -12.71 15.72 28.91
CA ASN A 158 -13.97 15.38 29.61
C ASN A 158 -14.06 13.85 29.90
N GLU A 159 -15.11 13.44 30.60
CA GLU A 159 -15.34 12.02 30.91
C GLU A 159 -15.50 11.14 29.68
N ARG A 160 -15.94 11.67 28.52
CA ARG A 160 -16.03 10.91 27.28
C ARG A 160 -14.64 10.56 26.76
N ALA A 161 -13.70 11.51 26.86
CA ALA A 161 -12.31 11.29 26.51
C ALA A 161 -11.69 10.18 27.37
N VAL A 162 -11.96 10.18 28.68
CA VAL A 162 -11.51 9.11 29.59
C VAL A 162 -12.04 7.75 29.12
N LYS A 163 -13.36 7.62 28.91
CA LYS A 163 -13.98 6.37 28.44
C LYS A 163 -13.38 5.92 27.10
N THR A 164 -13.19 6.82 26.15
CA THR A 164 -12.59 6.49 24.85
C THR A 164 -11.19 5.93 25.01
N ILE A 165 -10.38 6.50 25.90
CA ILE A 165 -9.02 6.02 26.15
C ILE A 165 -9.04 4.67 26.86
N GLU A 166 -9.92 4.48 27.85
CA GLU A 166 -10.09 3.19 28.51
C GLU A 166 -10.53 2.11 27.54
N GLU A 167 -11.49 2.38 26.66
CA GLU A 167 -11.91 1.46 25.60
C GLU A 167 -10.74 1.10 24.65
N ILE A 168 -9.97 2.10 24.23
CA ILE A 168 -8.80 1.89 23.37
C ILE A 168 -7.74 1.02 24.07
N ASN A 169 -7.45 1.34 25.33
CA ASN A 169 -6.46 0.59 26.13
C ASN A 169 -6.95 -0.84 26.50
N GLY A 170 -8.26 -1.04 26.59
CA GLY A 170 -8.89 -2.33 26.81
C GLY A 170 -8.93 -3.25 25.58
N LEU A 171 -8.56 -2.77 24.40
CA LEU A 171 -8.56 -3.59 23.20
C LEU A 171 -7.52 -4.72 23.30
N ARG A 172 -7.93 -5.92 22.94
CA ARG A 172 -7.05 -7.12 22.93
C ARG A 172 -5.83 -6.97 22.03
N LYS A 173 -5.91 -6.13 20.99
CA LYS A 173 -4.81 -5.85 20.07
C LYS A 173 -4.52 -4.37 20.14
N HIS A 174 -3.25 -4.02 20.28
CA HIS A 174 -2.81 -2.64 20.33
C HIS A 174 -3.20 -1.91 19.02
N PRO A 175 -3.98 -0.81 19.08
CA PRO A 175 -4.46 -0.12 17.88
C PRO A 175 -3.39 0.77 17.22
N GLY A 176 -2.23 0.90 17.86
CA GLY A 176 -1.10 1.69 17.37
C GLY A 176 -1.02 3.10 17.95
N TYR A 177 -1.90 3.50 18.85
CA TYR A 177 -1.86 4.86 19.43
C TYR A 177 -0.85 4.96 20.57
N ALA A 178 0.08 5.92 20.47
CA ALA A 178 0.97 6.32 21.56
C ALA A 178 0.53 7.70 22.04
N PHE A 179 -0.32 7.73 23.03
CA PHE A 179 -0.84 8.98 23.59
C PHE A 179 0.29 9.83 24.17
N LYS A 180 0.48 11.04 23.64
CA LYS A 180 1.50 12.01 24.09
C LYS A 180 0.95 12.98 25.13
N GLY A 181 -0.36 13.18 25.13
CA GLY A 181 -1.06 14.08 26.02
C GLY A 181 -2.39 14.51 25.44
N PHE A 182 -3.03 15.45 26.07
CA PHE A 182 -4.28 16.02 25.61
C PHE A 182 -4.24 17.55 25.59
N ILE A 183 -5.14 18.12 24.80
CA ILE A 183 -5.41 19.56 24.74
C ILE A 183 -6.85 19.80 25.19
N GLN A 184 -7.03 20.79 26.06
CA GLN A 184 -8.34 21.20 26.51
C GLN A 184 -9.10 21.91 25.37
N ALA A 185 -10.30 21.40 25.04
CA ALA A 185 -11.22 22.05 24.10
C ALA A 185 -12.00 23.20 24.74
N ASN A 186 -12.50 22.95 25.92
CA ASN A 186 -13.23 23.96 26.76
C ASN A 186 -12.55 24.03 28.12
N GLY A 187 -12.16 25.20 28.55
CA GLY A 187 -11.20 25.48 29.61
C GLY A 187 -11.43 24.93 31.03
N ALA A 188 -12.29 23.92 31.21
CA ALA A 188 -12.61 23.34 32.53
C ALA A 188 -12.44 21.82 32.62
N ASP A 189 -12.13 21.12 31.50
CA ASP A 189 -12.09 19.67 31.50
C ASP A 189 -10.70 19.13 31.93
N THR A 190 -10.63 18.69 33.20
CA THR A 190 -9.40 18.14 33.83
C THR A 190 -9.47 16.65 34.10
N SER A 191 -10.50 15.94 33.61
CA SER A 191 -10.70 14.52 33.92
C SER A 191 -9.59 13.63 33.40
N LEU A 192 -8.86 14.07 32.35
CA LEU A 192 -7.71 13.37 31.76
C LEU A 192 -6.38 13.68 32.46
N ASP A 193 -6.27 14.66 33.34
CA ASP A 193 -5.01 15.04 34.00
C ASP A 193 -4.40 13.86 34.80
N GLN A 194 -5.23 12.91 35.23
CA GLN A 194 -4.79 11.70 35.95
C GLN A 194 -4.18 10.63 35.02
N PHE A 195 -4.49 10.67 33.73
CA PHE A 195 -4.10 9.63 32.77
C PHE A 195 -2.97 10.08 31.84
N MET A 196 -2.88 11.37 31.53
CA MET A 196 -1.86 11.89 30.63
C MET A 196 -1.64 13.39 30.81
N PRO A 197 -0.46 13.93 30.40
CA PRO A 197 -0.13 15.34 30.56
C PRO A 197 -1.03 16.22 29.71
N ASN A 198 -1.44 17.36 30.30
CA ASN A 198 -2.09 18.44 29.61
C ASN A 198 -1.07 19.27 28.85
N LEU A 199 -1.17 19.33 27.53
CA LEU A 199 -0.24 20.03 26.63
C LEU A 199 -0.69 21.46 26.31
N GLY A 200 -1.84 21.89 26.86
CA GLY A 200 -2.34 23.25 26.74
C GLY A 200 -3.77 23.34 26.20
N LYS A 201 -4.07 24.47 25.58
CA LYS A 201 -5.38 24.78 25.02
C LYS A 201 -5.37 24.71 23.50
N VAL A 202 -6.56 24.64 22.88
CA VAL A 202 -6.73 24.56 21.41
C VAL A 202 -5.97 25.66 20.65
N ASP A 203 -5.81 26.84 21.22
CA ASP A 203 -5.05 27.94 20.60
C ASP A 203 -3.59 27.57 20.31
N ARG A 204 -3.03 26.57 21.00
CA ARG A 204 -1.67 26.05 20.81
C ARG A 204 -1.59 24.74 20.05
N LEU A 205 -2.69 24.30 19.47
CA LEU A 205 -2.79 22.99 18.78
C LEU A 205 -1.68 22.81 17.76
N GLU A 206 -1.47 23.79 16.90
CA GLU A 206 -0.48 23.70 15.82
C GLU A 206 0.97 23.58 16.35
N ALA A 207 1.29 24.34 17.38
CA ALA A 207 2.60 24.27 18.04
C ALA A 207 2.82 22.92 18.73
N VAL A 208 1.78 22.36 19.36
CA VAL A 208 1.86 21.04 20.02
C VAL A 208 2.02 19.92 18.99
N ILE A 209 1.27 19.98 17.87
CA ILE A 209 1.42 19.00 16.77
C ILE A 209 2.86 18.97 16.25
N GLN A 210 3.45 20.15 16.04
CA GLN A 210 4.82 20.24 15.54
C GLN A 210 5.87 19.81 16.57
N SER A 211 5.75 20.26 17.84
CA SER A 211 6.75 19.99 18.89
C SER A 211 6.77 18.53 19.35
N HIS A 212 5.65 17.84 19.29
CA HIS A 212 5.53 16.42 19.70
C HIS A 212 5.43 15.46 18.52
N GLU A 213 5.65 15.94 17.27
CA GLU A 213 5.57 15.16 16.04
C GLU A 213 4.27 14.33 15.96
N ILE A 214 3.14 14.95 16.31
CA ILE A 214 1.84 14.27 16.37
C ILE A 214 1.42 13.82 14.97
N GLU A 215 1.15 12.52 14.82
CA GLU A 215 0.67 11.92 13.57
C GLU A 215 -0.85 11.71 13.57
N GLU A 216 -1.47 11.58 14.74
CA GLU A 216 -2.90 11.31 14.92
C GLU A 216 -3.52 12.24 15.95
N VAL A 217 -4.77 12.59 15.70
CA VAL A 217 -5.57 13.38 16.63
C VAL A 217 -6.91 12.69 16.85
N ILE A 218 -7.25 12.46 18.11
CA ILE A 218 -8.55 11.92 18.52
C ILE A 218 -9.34 13.09 19.14
N ILE A 219 -10.54 13.32 18.65
CA ILE A 219 -11.46 14.32 19.19
C ILE A 219 -12.49 13.57 20.04
N ALA A 220 -12.59 13.90 21.33
CA ALA A 220 -13.42 13.20 22.29
C ALA A 220 -14.32 14.15 23.08
#